data_e9788a79433803ffffba6d3b6aed3c24
#
_entry.id   e9788a79433803ffffba6d3b6aed3c24
#
_cell.length_a   1.000
_cell.length_b   1.000
_cell.length_c   1.000
_cell.angle_alpha   90.00
_cell.angle_beta   90.00
_cell.angle_gamma   90.00
#
_symmetry.space_group_name_H-M   'P 1'
#
loop_
_entity.id
_entity.type
_entity.pdbx_description
1 polymer ?
#
loop_
_entity_poly.entity_id
_entity_poly.type
_entity_poly.pdbx_seq_one_letter_code
_entity_poly.pdbx_strand_id
1 'polypeptide(L)'
;VQHVLEQYGSIPLHTGTTLSDLIRRPELDYDKLAEIDTDRPDLPAEVTEQVNILIKYDGYISRQIKQVEKFKKLEKKKLPEKFDYNEISGLRIEAQQKLNEFQPLNIGQASRISGVTPADISVLLVYLEQLKYSNPDLFFKLNPDEHKEKQE
;
A
#
# COMPACT_ATOMS: atom_id res chain seq x y z
N VAL A 1 30.25 -6.38 7.29
CA VAL A 1 28.98 -5.88 6.76
C VAL A 1 28.50 -4.68 7.57
N GLN A 2 28.27 -4.79 8.89
CA GLN A 2 27.74 -3.70 9.72
C GLN A 2 28.57 -2.41 9.64
N HIS A 3 29.91 -2.55 9.68
CA HIS A 3 30.82 -1.40 9.56
C HIS A 3 30.59 -0.59 8.27
N VAL A 4 30.43 -1.28 7.13
CA VAL A 4 30.17 -0.63 5.84
C VAL A 4 28.80 0.08 5.84
N LEU A 5 27.79 -0.55 6.44
CA LEU A 5 26.46 0.08 6.55
C LEU A 5 26.50 1.35 7.40
N GLU A 6 27.20 1.31 8.53
CA GLU A 6 27.37 2.48 9.41
C GLU A 6 28.14 3.61 8.71
N GLN A 7 29.19 3.29 7.95
CA GLN A 7 29.98 4.25 7.18
C GLN A 7 29.12 5.06 6.21
N TYR A 8 28.12 4.44 5.60
CA TYR A 8 27.20 5.11 4.67
C TYR A 8 25.86 5.53 5.29
N GLY A 9 25.75 5.49 6.61
CA GLY A 9 24.55 5.90 7.33
C GLY A 9 23.32 5.00 7.08
N SER A 10 23.58 3.74 6.70
CA SER A 10 22.50 2.78 6.44
C SER A 10 22.10 2.03 7.71
N ILE A 11 20.84 1.61 7.74
CA ILE A 11 20.26 0.88 8.88
C ILE A 11 20.96 -0.48 9.05
N PRO A 12 21.38 -0.84 10.28
CA PRO A 12 21.97 -2.13 10.57
C PRO A 12 21.09 -3.32 10.16
N LEU A 13 21.72 -4.44 9.81
CA LEU A 13 21.01 -5.68 9.50
C LEU A 13 20.80 -6.50 10.78
N HIS A 14 19.58 -6.99 10.96
CA HIS A 14 19.23 -7.93 12.02
C HIS A 14 18.96 -9.34 11.50
N THR A 15 18.83 -9.48 10.19
CA THR A 15 18.58 -10.76 9.48
C THR A 15 19.42 -10.83 8.21
N GLY A 16 19.54 -12.03 7.62
CA GLY A 16 20.16 -12.20 6.32
C GLY A 16 19.43 -11.40 5.25
N THR A 17 20.18 -10.78 4.34
CA THR A 17 19.66 -10.02 3.22
C THR A 17 20.52 -10.24 1.98
N THR A 18 19.98 -9.95 0.80
CA THR A 18 20.74 -10.03 -0.45
C THR A 18 21.49 -8.73 -0.75
N LEU A 19 22.55 -8.79 -1.55
CA LEU A 19 23.24 -7.59 -2.02
C LEU A 19 22.32 -6.69 -2.85
N SER A 20 21.43 -7.26 -3.64
CA SER A 20 20.43 -6.51 -4.40
C SER A 20 19.46 -5.73 -3.49
N ASP A 21 19.08 -6.30 -2.35
CA ASP A 21 18.24 -5.58 -1.37
C ASP A 21 19.00 -4.42 -0.71
N LEU A 22 20.30 -4.55 -0.53
CA LEU A 22 21.14 -3.46 -0.05
C LEU A 22 21.25 -2.34 -1.09
N ILE A 23 21.47 -2.68 -2.37
CA ILE A 23 21.54 -1.69 -3.46
C ILE A 23 20.21 -0.91 -3.62
N ARG A 24 19.06 -1.51 -3.27
CA ARG A 24 17.77 -0.79 -3.28
C ARG A 24 17.70 0.36 -2.29
N ARG A 25 18.57 0.37 -1.28
CA ARG A 25 18.62 1.49 -0.31
C ARG A 25 19.21 2.73 -0.97
N PRO A 26 18.64 3.93 -0.75
CA PRO A 26 19.10 5.16 -1.42
C PRO A 26 20.57 5.48 -1.19
N GLU A 27 21.06 5.20 0.01
CA GLU A 27 22.42 5.51 0.45
C GLU A 27 23.48 4.52 -0.03
N LEU A 28 23.09 3.35 -0.54
CA LEU A 28 24.00 2.28 -0.99
C LEU A 28 23.95 2.11 -2.51
N ASP A 29 25.04 1.62 -3.07
CA ASP A 29 25.18 1.27 -4.49
C ASP A 29 26.16 0.10 -4.65
N TYR A 30 26.33 -0.38 -5.88
CA TYR A 30 27.21 -1.51 -6.19
C TYR A 30 28.65 -1.27 -5.73
N ASP A 31 29.19 -0.07 -5.94
CA ASP A 31 30.58 0.23 -5.63
C ASP A 31 30.83 0.33 -4.12
N LYS A 32 29.91 0.89 -3.36
CA LYS A 32 29.98 0.97 -1.90
C LYS A 32 29.93 -0.37 -1.21
N LEU A 33 29.35 -1.39 -1.86
CA LEU A 33 29.29 -2.76 -1.34
C LEU A 33 30.53 -3.60 -1.71
N ALA A 34 31.56 -3.03 -2.34
CA ALA A 34 32.77 -3.74 -2.76
C ALA A 34 33.46 -4.48 -1.63
N GLU A 35 33.52 -3.88 -0.45
CA GLU A 35 34.15 -4.48 0.73
C GLU A 35 33.41 -5.69 1.29
N ILE A 36 32.12 -5.78 0.99
CA ILE A 36 31.24 -6.88 1.44
C ILE A 36 31.27 -8.03 0.43
N ASP A 37 31.28 -7.72 -0.86
CA ASP A 37 31.27 -8.68 -1.96
C ASP A 37 32.66 -8.79 -2.59
N THR A 38 33.53 -9.54 -1.95
CA THR A 38 34.92 -9.72 -2.36
C THR A 38 35.08 -10.57 -3.63
N ASP A 39 34.09 -11.40 -3.93
CA ASP A 39 34.13 -12.32 -5.10
C ASP A 39 33.43 -11.70 -6.33
N ARG A 40 33.03 -10.45 -6.27
CA ARG A 40 32.35 -9.77 -7.37
C ARG A 40 33.25 -9.62 -8.60
N PRO A 41 32.69 -9.73 -9.83
CA PRO A 41 33.45 -9.48 -11.03
C PRO A 41 33.84 -7.99 -11.13
N ASP A 42 35.01 -7.75 -11.72
CA ASP A 42 35.43 -6.40 -12.10
C ASP A 42 34.64 -5.97 -13.34
N LEU A 43 33.73 -5.02 -13.18
CA LEU A 43 32.86 -4.54 -14.22
C LEU A 43 33.18 -3.09 -14.59
N PRO A 44 33.01 -2.69 -15.87
CA PRO A 44 33.12 -1.29 -16.27
C PRO A 44 32.15 -0.40 -15.51
N ALA A 45 32.54 0.85 -15.24
CA ALA A 45 31.72 1.80 -14.50
C ALA A 45 30.31 2.02 -15.14
N GLU A 46 30.21 1.97 -16.45
CA GLU A 46 28.94 2.06 -17.17
C GLU A 46 27.99 0.90 -16.83
N VAL A 47 28.53 -0.30 -16.63
CA VAL A 47 27.75 -1.48 -16.28
C VAL A 47 27.29 -1.41 -14.82
N THR A 48 28.17 -1.02 -13.90
CA THR A 48 27.81 -0.89 -12.47
C THR A 48 26.76 0.20 -12.25
N GLU A 49 26.83 1.30 -13.00
CA GLU A 49 25.81 2.35 -12.98
C GLU A 49 24.45 1.83 -13.47
N GLN A 50 24.41 1.05 -14.56
CA GLN A 50 23.17 0.45 -15.06
C GLN A 50 22.59 -0.57 -14.07
N VAL A 51 23.41 -1.36 -13.39
CA VAL A 51 22.98 -2.28 -12.33
C VAL A 51 22.30 -1.50 -11.20
N ASN A 52 22.90 -0.41 -10.74
CA ASN A 52 22.33 0.46 -9.72
C ASN A 52 20.97 1.01 -10.13
N ILE A 53 20.87 1.56 -11.34
CA ILE A 53 19.64 2.13 -11.88
C ILE A 53 18.53 1.07 -11.96
N LEU A 54 18.81 -0.09 -12.54
CA LEU A 54 17.84 -1.16 -12.72
C LEU A 54 17.30 -1.70 -11.39
N ILE A 55 18.20 -1.96 -10.42
CA ILE A 55 17.81 -2.50 -9.12
C ILE A 55 17.00 -1.48 -8.31
N LYS A 56 17.41 -0.20 -8.33
CA LYS A 56 16.65 0.87 -7.64
C LYS A 56 15.29 1.12 -8.29
N TYR A 57 15.22 1.12 -9.61
CA TYR A 57 13.99 1.33 -10.36
C TYR A 57 12.97 0.20 -10.13
N ASP A 58 13.43 -1.05 -10.12
CA ASP A 58 12.59 -2.21 -9.79
C ASP A 58 11.93 -2.06 -8.41
N GLY A 59 12.68 -1.58 -7.42
CA GLY A 59 12.13 -1.27 -6.09
C GLY A 59 11.01 -0.23 -6.11
N TYR A 60 11.12 0.81 -6.93
CA TYR A 60 10.08 1.84 -7.09
C TYR A 60 8.84 1.29 -7.79
N ILE A 61 9.00 0.52 -8.85
CA ILE A 61 7.89 -0.12 -9.57
C ILE A 61 7.12 -1.05 -8.64
N SER A 62 7.79 -1.89 -7.86
CA SER A 62 7.15 -2.82 -6.91
C SER A 62 6.29 -2.08 -5.88
N ARG A 63 6.75 -0.94 -5.36
CA ARG A 63 5.95 -0.09 -4.45
C ARG A 63 4.72 0.48 -5.14
N GLN A 64 4.85 0.98 -6.37
CA GLN A 64 3.73 1.53 -7.13
C GLN A 64 2.68 0.47 -7.45
N ILE A 65 3.11 -0.75 -7.83
CA ILE A 65 2.20 -1.88 -8.08
C ILE A 65 1.40 -2.20 -6.82
N LYS A 66 2.04 -2.27 -5.65
CA LYS A 66 1.35 -2.48 -4.36
C LYS A 66 0.32 -1.40 -4.05
N GLN A 67 0.63 -0.14 -4.34
CA GLN A 67 -0.32 0.97 -4.16
C GLN A 67 -1.52 0.84 -5.11
N VAL A 68 -1.29 0.54 -6.38
CA VAL A 68 -2.37 0.32 -7.36
C VAL A 68 -3.27 -0.85 -6.95
N GLU A 69 -2.70 -1.95 -6.47
CA GLU A 69 -3.47 -3.10 -5.97
C GLU A 69 -4.31 -2.74 -4.74
N LYS A 70 -3.77 -1.92 -3.83
CA LYS A 70 -4.51 -1.41 -2.67
C LYS A 70 -5.72 -0.56 -3.11
N PHE A 71 -5.54 0.34 -4.08
CA PHE A 71 -6.64 1.14 -4.64
C PHE A 71 -7.70 0.27 -5.31
N LYS A 72 -7.29 -0.74 -6.09
CA LYS A 72 -8.22 -1.71 -6.70
C LYS A 72 -9.04 -2.46 -5.67
N LYS A 73 -8.45 -2.86 -4.54
CA LYS A 73 -9.18 -3.49 -3.43
C LYS A 73 -10.24 -2.57 -2.83
N LEU A 74 -9.92 -1.28 -2.65
CA LEU A 74 -10.87 -0.30 -2.16
C LEU A 74 -12.04 -0.07 -3.13
N GLU A 75 -11.79 -0.07 -4.44
CA GLU A 75 -12.83 0.05 -5.46
C GLU A 75 -13.77 -1.15 -5.52
N LYS A 76 -13.33 -2.34 -5.10
CA LYS A 76 -14.18 -3.53 -4.97
C LYS A 76 -15.12 -3.49 -3.77
N LYS A 77 -14.78 -2.73 -2.72
CA LYS A 77 -15.61 -2.60 -1.51
C LYS A 77 -16.76 -1.63 -1.76
N LYS A 78 -17.93 -2.17 -2.07
CA LYS A 78 -19.12 -1.40 -2.39
C LYS A 78 -19.79 -0.83 -1.15
N LEU A 79 -20.38 0.33 -1.34
CA LEU A 79 -21.23 1.03 -0.35
C LEU A 79 -22.70 0.87 -0.70
N PRO A 80 -23.60 0.90 0.29
CA PRO A 80 -25.05 0.87 0.04
C PRO A 80 -25.51 2.06 -0.81
N GLU A 81 -26.46 1.82 -1.71
CA GLU A 81 -27.11 2.88 -2.48
C GLU A 81 -28.09 3.67 -1.59
N LYS A 82 -28.15 4.98 -1.82
CA LYS A 82 -29.07 5.88 -1.10
C LYS A 82 -28.95 5.77 0.43
N PHE A 83 -27.72 5.67 0.89
CA PHE A 83 -27.43 5.52 2.31
C PHE A 83 -27.33 6.88 3.02
N ASP A 84 -27.83 6.95 4.26
CA ASP A 84 -27.67 8.13 5.12
C ASP A 84 -26.39 8.00 5.95
N TYR A 85 -25.35 8.71 5.55
CA TYR A 85 -24.05 8.70 6.23
C TYR A 85 -24.06 9.39 7.60
N ASN A 86 -25.15 10.13 7.94
CA ASN A 86 -25.33 10.69 9.28
C ASN A 86 -25.52 9.60 10.35
N GLU A 87 -25.93 8.40 9.95
CA GLU A 87 -26.07 7.24 10.84
C GLU A 87 -24.73 6.63 11.26
N ILE A 88 -23.64 6.93 10.55
CA ILE A 88 -22.32 6.41 10.86
C ILE A 88 -21.65 7.27 11.94
N SER A 89 -21.56 6.71 13.13
CA SER A 89 -20.81 7.28 14.24
C SER A 89 -19.30 7.33 13.94
N GLY A 90 -18.66 8.45 14.24
CA GLY A 90 -17.23 8.66 14.03
C GLY A 90 -16.84 9.36 12.72
N LEU A 91 -17.75 9.52 11.76
CA LEU A 91 -17.52 10.39 10.61
C LEU A 91 -17.60 11.87 11.03
N ARG A 92 -16.68 12.68 10.50
CA ARG A 92 -16.75 14.13 10.66
C ARG A 92 -17.96 14.70 9.91
N ILE A 93 -18.50 15.81 10.40
CA ILE A 93 -19.68 16.46 9.80
C ILE A 93 -19.43 16.78 8.32
N GLU A 94 -18.29 17.32 7.97
CA GLU A 94 -17.91 17.61 6.57
C GLU A 94 -17.93 16.33 5.71
N ALA A 95 -17.37 15.23 6.20
CA ALA A 95 -17.38 13.95 5.49
C ALA A 95 -18.81 13.40 5.32
N GLN A 96 -19.64 13.48 6.36
CA GLN A 96 -21.06 13.08 6.28
C GLN A 96 -21.81 13.86 5.21
N GLN A 97 -21.63 15.20 5.18
CA GLN A 97 -22.25 16.06 4.17
C GLN A 97 -21.80 15.70 2.76
N LYS A 98 -20.51 15.52 2.53
CA LYS A 98 -19.96 15.19 1.22
C LYS A 98 -20.35 13.80 0.76
N LEU A 99 -20.35 12.82 1.63
CA LEU A 99 -20.79 11.46 1.31
C LEU A 99 -22.29 11.40 1.00
N ASN A 100 -23.11 12.14 1.74
CA ASN A 100 -24.54 12.25 1.45
C ASN A 100 -24.83 12.97 0.12
N GLU A 101 -24.04 14.01 -0.20
CA GLU A 101 -24.18 14.75 -1.46
C GLU A 101 -23.80 13.88 -2.68
N PHE A 102 -22.65 13.21 -2.63
CA PHE A 102 -22.09 12.48 -3.78
C PHE A 102 -22.57 11.03 -3.86
N GLN A 103 -23.00 10.42 -2.77
CA GLN A 103 -23.45 9.00 -2.74
C GLN A 103 -22.47 8.06 -3.47
N PRO A 104 -21.22 7.92 -3.02
CA PRO A 104 -20.23 7.10 -3.71
C PRO A 104 -20.64 5.64 -3.76
N LEU A 105 -20.30 4.94 -4.86
CA LEU A 105 -20.67 3.54 -5.06
C LEU A 105 -19.74 2.57 -4.33
N ASN A 106 -18.51 3.00 -4.02
CA ASN A 106 -17.52 2.18 -3.36
C ASN A 106 -16.55 3.06 -2.54
N ILE A 107 -15.72 2.39 -1.73
CA ILE A 107 -14.73 3.06 -0.88
C ILE A 107 -13.69 3.84 -1.71
N GLY A 108 -13.28 3.33 -2.87
CA GLY A 108 -12.34 4.03 -3.76
C GLY A 108 -12.89 5.38 -4.22
N GLN A 109 -14.15 5.44 -4.63
CA GLN A 109 -14.80 6.70 -4.99
C GLN A 109 -14.93 7.64 -3.79
N ALA A 110 -15.31 7.11 -2.63
CA ALA A 110 -15.40 7.90 -1.40
C ALA A 110 -14.06 8.56 -1.05
N SER A 111 -12.94 7.86 -1.23
CA SER A 111 -11.60 8.37 -0.92
C SER A 111 -11.16 9.53 -1.81
N ARG A 112 -11.77 9.68 -2.99
CA ARG A 112 -11.46 10.76 -3.96
C ARG A 112 -12.32 11.99 -3.77
N ILE A 113 -13.31 11.97 -2.89
CA ILE A 113 -14.16 13.12 -2.59
C ILE A 113 -13.37 14.15 -1.77
N SER A 114 -13.33 15.40 -2.23
CA SER A 114 -12.73 16.49 -1.46
C SER A 114 -13.52 16.70 -0.17
N GLY A 115 -12.83 16.75 0.97
CA GLY A 115 -13.44 16.85 2.31
C GLY A 115 -13.58 15.50 3.02
N VAL A 116 -13.32 14.38 2.33
CA VAL A 116 -13.20 13.04 2.93
C VAL A 116 -11.73 12.70 3.13
N THR A 117 -11.33 12.46 4.38
CA THR A 117 -9.94 12.16 4.75
C THR A 117 -9.68 10.65 4.87
N PRO A 118 -8.40 10.23 4.91
CA PRO A 118 -8.08 8.82 5.21
C PRO A 118 -8.67 8.31 6.53
N ALA A 119 -8.81 9.17 7.53
CA ALA A 119 -9.46 8.82 8.80
C ALA A 119 -10.95 8.49 8.60
N ASP A 120 -11.66 9.27 7.78
CA ASP A 120 -13.06 9.01 7.44
C ASP A 120 -13.20 7.70 6.66
N ILE A 121 -12.28 7.40 5.76
CA ILE A 121 -12.24 6.12 5.04
C ILE A 121 -12.05 4.95 6.00
N SER A 122 -11.19 5.09 7.01
CA SER A 122 -11.02 4.06 8.04
C SER A 122 -12.32 3.80 8.80
N VAL A 123 -13.08 4.84 9.12
CA VAL A 123 -14.41 4.71 9.76
C VAL A 123 -15.39 3.96 8.84
N LEU A 124 -15.41 4.27 7.55
CA LEU A 124 -16.25 3.56 6.57
C LEU A 124 -15.89 2.08 6.45
N LEU A 125 -14.60 1.75 6.46
CA LEU A 125 -14.13 0.37 6.43
C LEU A 125 -14.56 -0.41 7.67
N VAL A 126 -14.46 0.19 8.85
CA VAL A 126 -14.95 -0.40 10.10
C VAL A 126 -16.47 -0.61 10.05
N TYR A 127 -17.21 0.37 9.53
CA TYR A 127 -18.65 0.24 9.33
C TYR A 127 -19.02 -0.94 8.42
N LEU A 128 -18.32 -1.12 7.30
CA LEU A 128 -18.55 -2.25 6.40
C LEU A 128 -18.24 -3.60 7.06
N GLU A 129 -17.17 -3.67 7.87
CA GLU A 129 -16.88 -4.87 8.66
C GLU A 129 -17.98 -5.17 9.69
N GLN A 130 -18.49 -4.15 10.36
CA GLN A 130 -19.63 -4.29 11.27
C GLN A 130 -20.91 -4.75 10.55
N LEU A 131 -21.15 -4.21 9.35
CA LEU A 131 -22.28 -4.60 8.50
C LEU A 131 -22.27 -6.09 8.16
N LYS A 132 -21.08 -6.65 7.96
CA LYS A 132 -20.87 -8.08 7.68
C LYS A 132 -21.44 -8.99 8.79
N TYR A 133 -21.41 -8.52 10.03
CA TYR A 133 -21.95 -9.25 11.18
C TYR A 133 -23.38 -8.87 11.52
N SER A 134 -23.75 -7.59 11.38
CA SER A 134 -25.08 -7.09 11.74
C SER A 134 -26.12 -7.35 10.66
N ASN A 135 -25.76 -7.28 9.40
CA ASN A 135 -26.62 -7.55 8.24
C ASN A 135 -25.85 -8.25 7.12
N PRO A 136 -25.55 -9.57 7.31
CA PRO A 136 -24.77 -10.34 6.35
C PRO A 136 -25.36 -10.36 4.94
N ASP A 137 -26.68 -10.42 4.82
CA ASP A 137 -27.37 -10.48 3.53
C ASP A 137 -27.12 -9.20 2.70
N LEU A 138 -27.19 -8.05 3.32
CA LEU A 138 -26.88 -6.79 2.67
C LEU A 138 -25.40 -6.70 2.31
N PHE A 139 -24.51 -7.09 3.23
CA PHE A 139 -23.07 -7.05 3.00
C PHE A 139 -22.67 -7.93 1.80
N PHE A 140 -23.10 -9.17 1.77
CA PHE A 140 -22.75 -10.10 0.68
C PHE A 140 -23.45 -9.78 -0.64
N LYS A 141 -24.61 -9.14 -0.60
CA LYS A 141 -25.25 -8.60 -1.80
C LYS A 141 -24.41 -7.48 -2.43
N LEU A 142 -23.81 -6.62 -1.60
CA LEU A 142 -22.90 -5.55 -2.04
C LEU A 142 -21.53 -6.09 -2.49
N ASN A 143 -21.02 -7.11 -1.82
CA ASN A 143 -19.68 -7.66 -1.99
C ASN A 143 -19.71 -9.18 -2.24
N PRO A 144 -20.20 -9.63 -3.41
CA PRO A 144 -20.41 -11.06 -3.69
C PRO A 144 -19.11 -11.87 -3.73
N ASP A 145 -18.00 -11.26 -4.05
CA ASP A 145 -16.69 -11.93 -4.13
C ASP A 145 -16.17 -12.35 -2.74
N GLU A 146 -16.51 -11.61 -1.69
CA GLU A 146 -16.10 -11.97 -0.31
C GLU A 146 -16.84 -13.20 0.24
N HIS A 147 -17.91 -13.65 -0.41
CA HIS A 147 -18.61 -14.86 -0.03
C HIS A 147 -17.86 -16.14 -0.47
N LYS A 148 -17.05 -16.05 -1.54
CA LYS A 148 -16.35 -17.20 -2.13
C LYS A 148 -15.10 -17.60 -1.36
N GLU A 149 -14.42 -16.65 -0.72
CA GLU A 149 -13.17 -16.90 0.03
C GLU A 149 -13.37 -17.70 1.34
N LYS A 150 -14.61 -17.89 1.80
CA LYS A 150 -14.92 -18.69 3.02
C LYS A 150 -15.30 -20.14 2.75
N GLN A 151 -15.36 -20.58 1.49
CA GLN A 151 -15.74 -21.94 1.12
C GLN A 151 -14.56 -22.79 0.63
N GLU A 152 -13.34 -22.24 0.58
CA GLU A 152 -12.08 -22.96 0.37
C GLU A 152 -11.30 -23.08 1.69
#